data_7a77ec5dba8693e37dae6bfe76ff070b
#
_entry.id   7a77ec5dba8693e37dae6bfe76ff070b
#
_cell.length_a   1.000
_cell.length_b   1.000
_cell.length_c   1.000
_cell.angle_alpha   90.00
_cell.angle_beta   90.00
_cell.angle_gamma   90.00
#
_symmetry.space_group_name_H-M   'P 1'
#
loop_
_entity.id
_entity.type
_entity.pdbx_description
1 polymer ?
#
loop_
_entity_poly.entity_id
_entity_poly.type
_entity_poly.pdbx_seq_one_letter_code
_entity_poly.pdbx_strand_id
1 'polypeptide(L)'
;MNGLKAFLKKVGQFLIWFLKTKKHVYVKPLFIFVTSLIFIFSFIYIVKSYEPKNNYQNITIDFTEKKYDFKGKTIVIDPGHGGTDPGAPSYYGENEATIVLSVALKLEKVLKLSNAKVVMIRNSNKTVELDDREVEGDIFISLHSDAFESPEPTGFKTFYTHDNQKDLATAMNEGLDRYALLPNNGVEVMGYQVTEQLDYPATLVELGFLSNDVDDYLLNTDDYQNRLVKGLLYGLEIYLEE
;
A
#
# COMPACT_ATOMS: atom_id res chain seq x y z
N MET A 1 4.59 42.51 -6.57
CA MET A 1 3.35 42.51 -7.40
C MET A 1 3.37 43.58 -8.52
N ASN A 2 3.91 44.79 -8.32
CA ASN A 2 3.89 45.86 -9.33
C ASN A 2 4.75 45.57 -10.56
N GLY A 3 5.90 44.93 -10.44
CA GLY A 3 6.80 44.61 -11.57
C GLY A 3 6.18 43.60 -12.57
N LEU A 4 5.46 42.57 -12.08
CA LEU A 4 4.82 41.56 -12.93
C LEU A 4 3.69 42.17 -13.78
N LYS A 5 2.87 43.05 -13.18
CA LYS A 5 1.80 43.76 -13.91
C LYS A 5 2.34 44.68 -15.01
N ALA A 6 3.45 45.39 -14.73
CA ALA A 6 4.10 46.25 -15.73
C ALA A 6 4.73 45.43 -16.87
N PHE A 7 5.33 44.28 -16.57
CA PHE A 7 5.87 43.35 -17.55
C PHE A 7 4.76 42.78 -18.45
N LEU A 8 3.68 42.27 -17.87
CA LEU A 8 2.54 41.71 -18.62
C LEU A 8 1.88 42.73 -19.53
N LYS A 9 1.81 44.03 -19.10
CA LYS A 9 1.30 45.13 -19.95
C LYS A 9 2.18 45.36 -21.17
N LYS A 10 3.52 45.36 -21.00
CA LYS A 10 4.49 45.53 -22.11
C LYS A 10 4.41 44.36 -23.11
N VAL A 11 4.31 43.14 -22.61
CA VAL A 11 4.14 41.93 -23.45
C VAL A 11 2.84 42.00 -24.25
N GLY A 12 1.74 42.41 -23.63
CA GLY A 12 0.46 42.60 -24.33
C GLY A 12 0.52 43.65 -25.44
N GLN A 13 1.18 44.79 -25.18
CA GLN A 13 1.36 45.84 -26.19
C GLN A 13 2.24 45.38 -27.36
N PHE A 14 3.30 44.65 -27.10
CA PHE A 14 4.16 44.01 -28.10
C PHE A 14 3.39 43.03 -28.98
N LEU A 15 2.57 42.19 -28.39
CA LEU A 15 1.73 41.21 -29.10
C LEU A 15 0.73 41.88 -30.03
N ILE A 16 0.07 42.96 -29.57
CA ILE A 16 -0.89 43.73 -30.40
C ILE A 16 -0.17 44.42 -31.57
N TRP A 17 0.99 45.03 -31.32
CA TRP A 17 1.81 45.65 -32.39
C TRP A 17 2.26 44.59 -33.41
N PHE A 18 2.75 43.44 -32.93
CA PHE A 18 3.21 42.32 -33.76
C PHE A 18 2.08 41.78 -34.67
N LEU A 19 0.87 41.60 -34.14
CA LEU A 19 -0.30 41.13 -34.90
C LEU A 19 -0.76 42.13 -35.98
N LYS A 20 -0.48 43.43 -35.80
CA LYS A 20 -0.86 44.50 -36.75
C LYS A 20 0.17 44.74 -37.87
N THR A 21 1.40 44.26 -37.73
CA THR A 21 2.46 44.45 -38.72
C THR A 21 2.31 43.49 -39.92
N LYS A 22 2.36 44.00 -41.14
CA LYS A 22 2.15 43.23 -42.39
C LYS A 22 3.37 42.38 -42.84
N LYS A 23 4.46 42.35 -42.15
CA LYS A 23 5.64 41.50 -42.49
C LYS A 23 5.47 40.05 -41.97
N HIS A 24 4.59 39.30 -42.63
CA HIS A 24 3.99 38.12 -42.03
C HIS A 24 4.62 36.78 -42.40
N VAL A 25 5.41 36.70 -43.47
CA VAL A 25 5.78 35.38 -44.03
C VAL A 25 6.83 34.65 -43.17
N TYR A 26 7.77 35.37 -42.53
CA TYR A 26 8.85 34.76 -41.78
C TYR A 26 8.83 35.02 -40.26
N VAL A 27 8.23 36.15 -39.87
CA VAL A 27 8.26 36.58 -38.45
C VAL A 27 7.21 35.83 -37.59
N LYS A 28 6.03 35.56 -38.17
CA LYS A 28 4.98 34.83 -37.47
C LYS A 28 5.36 33.37 -37.12
N PRO A 29 5.89 32.58 -38.09
CA PRO A 29 6.34 31.23 -37.77
C PRO A 29 7.44 31.21 -36.72
N LEU A 30 8.43 32.12 -36.81
CA LEU A 30 9.51 32.23 -35.82
C LEU A 30 8.98 32.61 -34.43
N PHE A 31 8.02 33.54 -34.36
CA PHE A 31 7.43 33.93 -33.08
C PHE A 31 6.63 32.79 -32.46
N ILE A 32 5.81 32.07 -33.25
CA ILE A 32 5.07 30.89 -32.77
C ILE A 32 6.04 29.82 -32.28
N PHE A 33 7.12 29.57 -33.01
CA PHE A 33 8.15 28.62 -32.63
C PHE A 33 8.83 29.01 -31.30
N VAL A 34 9.23 30.27 -31.14
CA VAL A 34 9.87 30.75 -29.89
C VAL A 34 8.91 30.71 -28.71
N THR A 35 7.64 31.10 -28.89
CA THR A 35 6.63 31.03 -27.83
C THR A 35 6.30 29.59 -27.45
N SER A 36 6.27 28.67 -28.39
CA SER A 36 6.09 27.24 -28.14
C SER A 36 7.26 26.66 -27.36
N LEU A 37 8.49 27.03 -27.70
CA LEU A 37 9.67 26.61 -26.93
C LEU A 37 9.63 27.15 -25.49
N ILE A 38 9.28 28.41 -25.29
CA ILE A 38 9.13 29.00 -23.95
C ILE A 38 8.06 28.23 -23.15
N PHE A 39 6.95 27.87 -23.79
CA PHE A 39 5.87 27.13 -23.15
C PHE A 39 6.33 25.71 -22.76
N ILE A 40 7.04 25.02 -23.67
CA ILE A 40 7.60 23.69 -23.41
C ILE A 40 8.62 23.73 -22.27
N PHE A 41 9.57 24.69 -22.30
CA PHE A 41 10.55 24.82 -21.22
C PHE A 41 9.93 25.22 -19.89
N SER A 42 8.91 26.09 -19.89
CA SER A 42 8.14 26.42 -18.69
C SER A 42 7.39 25.23 -18.15
N PHE A 43 6.78 24.41 -19.02
CA PHE A 43 6.11 23.18 -18.64
C PHE A 43 7.10 22.15 -18.05
N ILE A 44 8.23 21.93 -18.72
CA ILE A 44 9.30 21.05 -18.22
C ILE A 44 9.82 21.57 -16.87
N TYR A 45 10.00 22.88 -16.71
CA TYR A 45 10.42 23.48 -15.45
C TYR A 45 9.37 23.27 -14.34
N ILE A 46 8.09 23.45 -14.64
CA ILE A 46 6.98 23.21 -13.70
C ILE A 46 6.94 21.71 -13.32
N VAL A 47 7.05 20.80 -14.30
CA VAL A 47 7.05 19.36 -14.04
C VAL A 47 8.28 18.95 -13.20
N LYS A 48 9.47 19.51 -13.49
CA LYS A 48 10.69 19.26 -12.70
C LYS A 48 10.68 19.92 -11.31
N SER A 49 10.00 21.05 -11.16
CA SER A 49 9.84 21.73 -9.87
C SER A 49 8.66 21.21 -9.06
N TYR A 50 7.78 20.42 -9.69
CA TYR A 50 6.76 19.64 -9.01
C TYR A 50 7.43 18.36 -8.50
N GLU A 51 8.30 18.51 -7.50
CA GLU A 51 8.51 17.39 -6.59
C GLU A 51 7.19 17.22 -5.85
N PRO A 52 6.48 16.07 -6.03
CA PRO A 52 5.41 15.76 -5.11
C PRO A 52 6.04 15.94 -3.72
N LYS A 53 5.47 16.78 -2.89
CA LYS A 53 5.83 16.82 -1.48
C LYS A 53 5.43 15.46 -0.94
N ASN A 54 6.29 14.47 -1.15
CA ASN A 54 6.22 13.20 -0.48
C ASN A 54 6.42 13.50 1.00
N ASN A 55 5.33 13.88 1.67
CA ASN A 55 5.22 13.83 3.13
C ASN A 55 5.22 12.36 3.62
N TYR A 56 5.49 11.42 2.72
CA TYR A 56 5.76 10.04 3.06
C TYR A 56 7.11 9.98 3.75
N GLN A 57 7.10 10.17 5.06
CA GLN A 57 8.25 9.81 5.86
C GLN A 57 8.48 8.32 5.61
N ASN A 58 9.64 7.95 5.08
CA ASN A 58 10.02 6.55 4.97
C ASN A 58 9.88 5.95 6.37
N ILE A 59 8.90 5.06 6.53
CA ILE A 59 8.70 4.37 7.80
C ILE A 59 9.74 3.26 7.84
N THR A 60 10.83 3.54 8.55
CA THR A 60 11.76 2.49 8.94
C THR A 60 11.20 1.84 10.20
N ILE A 61 10.90 0.56 10.14
CA ILE A 61 10.63 -0.20 11.35
C ILE A 61 11.98 -0.46 12.00
N ASP A 62 12.24 0.15 13.15
CA ASP A 62 13.38 -0.22 13.97
C ASP A 62 13.05 -1.54 14.66
N PHE A 63 13.54 -2.62 14.07
CA PHE A 63 13.37 -3.96 14.62
C PHE A 63 14.16 -4.19 15.94
N THR A 64 14.96 -3.23 16.38
CA THR A 64 15.71 -3.31 17.64
C THR A 64 14.98 -2.62 18.77
N GLU A 65 14.05 -1.73 18.48
CA GLU A 65 13.27 -1.01 19.49
C GLU A 65 12.04 -1.83 19.91
N LYS A 66 12.06 -2.32 21.14
CA LYS A 66 10.96 -3.07 21.73
C LYS A 66 9.86 -2.11 22.14
N LYS A 67 8.95 -1.80 21.21
CA LYS A 67 7.83 -0.91 21.47
C LYS A 67 6.60 -1.65 22.02
N TYR A 68 6.35 -2.86 21.52
CA TYR A 68 5.18 -3.68 21.86
C TYR A 68 5.56 -4.77 22.85
N ASP A 69 4.63 -5.25 23.66
CA ASP A 69 4.81 -6.41 24.54
C ASP A 69 3.64 -7.37 24.43
N PHE A 70 3.83 -8.43 23.67
CA PHE A 70 2.83 -9.49 23.44
C PHE A 70 3.16 -10.77 24.25
N LYS A 71 3.78 -10.61 25.43
CA LYS A 71 4.17 -11.71 26.28
C LYS A 71 3.00 -12.64 26.62
N GLY A 72 3.22 -13.92 26.48
CA GLY A 72 2.25 -14.96 26.80
C GLY A 72 1.23 -15.23 25.69
N LYS A 73 1.28 -14.48 24.58
CA LYS A 73 0.42 -14.73 23.42
C LYS A 73 1.12 -15.58 22.37
N THR A 74 0.40 -16.56 21.84
CA THR A 74 0.79 -17.34 20.66
C THR A 74 0.07 -16.75 19.45
N ILE A 75 0.83 -16.13 18.53
CA ILE A 75 0.30 -15.52 17.32
C ILE A 75 0.68 -16.37 16.13
N VAL A 76 -0.34 -16.88 15.42
CA VAL A 76 -0.18 -17.65 14.20
C VAL A 76 -0.24 -16.70 13.02
N ILE A 77 0.77 -16.76 12.16
CA ILE A 77 0.81 -16.00 10.89
C ILE A 77 0.73 -16.99 9.74
N ASP A 78 -0.26 -16.79 8.91
CA ASP A 78 -0.49 -17.58 7.71
C ASP A 78 -0.25 -16.73 6.46
N PRO A 79 0.95 -16.78 5.85
CA PRO A 79 1.13 -16.23 4.51
C PRO A 79 0.36 -17.09 3.52
N GLY A 80 -0.67 -16.54 2.85
CA GLY A 80 -1.50 -17.27 1.91
C GLY A 80 -0.70 -17.91 0.77
N HIS A 81 -1.27 -18.92 0.10
CA HIS A 81 -0.64 -19.60 -1.04
C HIS A 81 0.70 -20.26 -0.72
N GLY A 82 1.57 -20.40 -1.75
CA GLY A 82 2.94 -20.91 -1.62
C GLY A 82 3.23 -22.16 -2.42
N GLY A 83 4.49 -22.37 -2.80
CA GLY A 83 4.95 -23.54 -3.55
C GLY A 83 4.34 -23.61 -4.95
N THR A 84 3.46 -24.59 -5.18
CA THR A 84 2.76 -24.80 -6.46
C THR A 84 1.60 -23.83 -6.70
N ASP A 85 1.13 -23.16 -5.65
CA ASP A 85 0.11 -22.12 -5.71
C ASP A 85 0.75 -20.73 -5.59
N PRO A 86 0.92 -20.01 -6.70
CA PRO A 86 1.51 -18.68 -6.67
C PRO A 86 0.57 -17.59 -6.15
N GLY A 87 -0.74 -17.86 -6.03
CA GLY A 87 -1.76 -16.83 -5.85
C GLY A 87 -1.89 -15.92 -7.07
N ALA A 88 -2.37 -14.72 -6.89
CA ALA A 88 -2.53 -13.73 -7.94
C ALA A 88 -1.17 -13.28 -8.53
N PRO A 89 -1.09 -13.08 -9.87
CA PRO A 89 0.12 -12.56 -10.49
C PRO A 89 0.25 -11.04 -10.24
N SER A 90 1.48 -10.60 -9.94
CA SER A 90 1.84 -9.19 -9.94
C SER A 90 2.37 -8.78 -11.32
N TYR A 91 2.09 -7.54 -11.70
CA TYR A 91 2.62 -6.95 -12.92
C TYR A 91 4.02 -6.34 -12.71
N TYR A 92 4.29 -5.80 -11.52
CA TYR A 92 5.51 -5.06 -11.22
C TYR A 92 6.61 -5.90 -10.54
N GLY A 93 6.31 -7.09 -10.07
CA GLY A 93 7.28 -7.85 -9.31
C GLY A 93 6.89 -9.29 -9.08
N GLU A 94 6.90 -9.68 -7.83
CA GLU A 94 6.65 -11.04 -7.37
C GLU A 94 5.13 -11.32 -7.26
N ASN A 95 4.73 -12.59 -7.40
CA ASN A 95 3.36 -13.02 -7.19
C ASN A 95 2.91 -12.88 -5.72
N GLU A 96 1.60 -13.00 -5.49
CA GLU A 96 0.98 -12.89 -4.18
C GLU A 96 1.71 -13.69 -3.10
N ALA A 97 1.96 -14.98 -3.36
CA ALA A 97 2.61 -15.87 -2.39
C ALA A 97 3.96 -15.33 -1.88
N THR A 98 4.72 -14.64 -2.71
CA THR A 98 6.03 -14.04 -2.36
C THR A 98 5.83 -12.72 -1.59
N ILE A 99 4.90 -11.89 -2.03
CA ILE A 99 4.61 -10.60 -1.40
C ILE A 99 4.12 -10.80 0.03
N VAL A 100 3.10 -11.65 0.23
CA VAL A 100 2.54 -11.90 1.56
C VAL A 100 3.53 -12.60 2.50
N LEU A 101 4.40 -13.46 1.95
CA LEU A 101 5.48 -14.05 2.72
C LEU A 101 6.49 -13.00 3.19
N SER A 102 6.82 -12.03 2.34
CA SER A 102 7.73 -10.92 2.71
C SER A 102 7.16 -10.10 3.88
N VAL A 103 5.88 -9.73 3.81
CA VAL A 103 5.18 -9.01 4.89
C VAL A 103 5.15 -9.87 6.17
N ALA A 104 4.82 -11.15 6.05
CA ALA A 104 4.73 -12.07 7.18
C ALA A 104 6.08 -12.25 7.90
N LEU A 105 7.19 -12.39 7.18
CA LEU A 105 8.52 -12.51 7.76
C LEU A 105 8.96 -11.24 8.49
N LYS A 106 8.58 -10.06 7.98
CA LYS A 106 8.83 -8.78 8.65
C LYS A 106 8.00 -8.69 9.94
N LEU A 107 6.73 -9.10 9.89
CA LEU A 107 5.84 -9.14 11.07
C LEU A 107 6.35 -10.13 12.12
N GLU A 108 6.70 -11.35 11.73
CA GLU A 108 7.29 -12.37 12.61
C GLU A 108 8.48 -11.82 13.40
N LYS A 109 9.40 -11.14 12.70
CA LYS A 109 10.60 -10.58 13.32
C LYS A 109 10.27 -9.61 14.44
N VAL A 110 9.32 -8.69 14.24
CA VAL A 110 8.93 -7.72 15.27
C VAL A 110 8.18 -8.38 16.42
N LEU A 111 7.26 -9.30 16.12
CA LEU A 111 6.51 -10.02 17.15
C LEU A 111 7.42 -10.81 18.09
N LYS A 112 8.44 -11.49 17.54
CA LYS A 112 9.46 -12.18 18.37
C LYS A 112 10.24 -11.22 19.27
N LEU A 113 10.60 -10.04 18.77
CA LEU A 113 11.23 -8.98 19.57
C LEU A 113 10.28 -8.42 20.64
N SER A 114 8.98 -8.53 20.42
CA SER A 114 7.90 -8.09 21.31
C SER A 114 7.40 -9.20 22.26
N ASN A 115 8.20 -10.23 22.48
CA ASN A 115 7.96 -11.38 23.38
C ASN A 115 6.78 -12.29 22.99
N ALA A 116 6.21 -12.20 21.81
CA ALA A 116 5.21 -13.15 21.35
C ALA A 116 5.84 -14.52 21.07
N LYS A 117 5.07 -15.60 21.28
CA LYS A 117 5.34 -16.87 20.65
C LYS A 117 4.73 -16.82 19.25
N VAL A 118 5.57 -16.94 18.22
CA VAL A 118 5.11 -16.85 16.82
C VAL A 118 5.14 -18.23 16.17
N VAL A 119 4.04 -18.61 15.55
CA VAL A 119 3.91 -19.80 14.71
C VAL A 119 3.69 -19.34 13.28
N MET A 120 4.61 -19.70 12.39
CA MET A 120 4.49 -19.46 10.95
C MET A 120 3.94 -20.70 10.26
N ILE A 121 2.83 -20.59 9.53
CA ILE A 121 2.31 -21.69 8.71
C ILE A 121 3.32 -22.06 7.62
N ARG A 122 3.94 -21.05 7.02
CA ARG A 122 5.11 -21.21 6.16
C ARG A 122 6.08 -20.04 6.34
N ASN A 123 7.37 -20.31 6.24
CA ASN A 123 8.46 -19.34 6.31
C ASN A 123 9.35 -19.36 5.05
N SER A 124 8.90 -20.04 4.03
CA SER A 124 9.54 -20.15 2.72
C SER A 124 8.47 -20.36 1.64
N ASN A 125 8.87 -20.34 0.38
CA ASN A 125 7.95 -20.65 -0.72
C ASN A 125 7.71 -22.17 -0.81
N LYS A 126 6.87 -22.71 0.06
CA LYS A 126 6.45 -24.12 0.08
C LYS A 126 4.93 -24.23 0.01
N THR A 127 4.43 -25.30 -0.56
CA THR A 127 3.00 -25.64 -0.55
C THR A 127 2.58 -26.01 0.87
N VAL A 128 1.45 -25.47 1.32
CA VAL A 128 0.75 -25.88 2.53
C VAL A 128 -0.72 -25.98 2.17
N GLU A 129 -1.29 -27.18 2.30
CA GLU A 129 -2.70 -27.42 2.03
C GLU A 129 -3.60 -26.67 3.01
N LEU A 130 -4.84 -26.36 2.62
CA LEU A 130 -5.76 -25.61 3.46
C LEU A 130 -6.03 -26.28 4.81
N ASP A 131 -6.18 -27.60 4.83
CA ASP A 131 -6.42 -28.37 6.07
C ASP A 131 -5.19 -28.35 7.00
N ASP A 132 -3.97 -28.19 6.47
CA ASP A 132 -2.73 -28.09 7.26
C ASP A 132 -2.50 -26.69 7.84
N ARG A 133 -3.37 -25.71 7.53
CA ARG A 133 -3.31 -24.35 8.08
C ARG A 133 -4.07 -24.20 9.39
N GLU A 134 -4.78 -25.24 9.84
CA GLU A 134 -5.42 -25.30 11.15
C GLU A 134 -4.35 -25.58 12.24
N VAL A 135 -3.97 -24.55 12.97
CA VAL A 135 -2.92 -24.61 14.00
C VAL A 135 -3.40 -23.89 15.26
N GLU A 136 -3.17 -24.48 16.44
CA GLU A 136 -3.52 -23.86 17.73
C GLU A 136 -2.76 -22.57 18.00
N GLY A 137 -3.48 -21.54 18.47
CA GLY A 137 -2.94 -20.23 18.86
C GLY A 137 -3.92 -19.40 19.66
N ASP A 138 -3.51 -18.24 20.10
CA ASP A 138 -4.38 -17.24 20.72
C ASP A 138 -4.98 -16.29 19.68
N ILE A 139 -4.25 -16.06 18.58
CA ILE A 139 -4.59 -15.16 17.49
C ILE A 139 -4.09 -15.75 16.18
N PHE A 140 -4.92 -15.73 15.14
CA PHE A 140 -4.56 -16.15 13.78
C PHE A 140 -4.73 -14.99 12.78
N ILE A 141 -3.69 -14.75 11.98
CA ILE A 141 -3.68 -13.70 10.95
C ILE A 141 -3.27 -14.33 9.62
N SER A 142 -4.21 -14.47 8.69
CA SER A 142 -3.94 -14.86 7.31
C SER A 142 -3.72 -13.62 6.46
N LEU A 143 -2.66 -13.62 5.66
CA LEU A 143 -2.27 -12.51 4.80
C LEU A 143 -2.43 -12.89 3.33
N HIS A 144 -3.18 -12.08 2.60
CA HIS A 144 -3.50 -12.22 1.19
C HIS A 144 -3.40 -10.88 0.45
N SER A 145 -3.50 -10.93 -0.87
CA SER A 145 -3.63 -9.77 -1.75
C SER A 145 -4.55 -10.13 -2.90
N ASP A 146 -5.69 -9.45 -2.95
CA ASP A 146 -6.78 -9.75 -3.88
C ASP A 146 -6.42 -9.40 -5.34
N ALA A 147 -7.17 -9.94 -6.27
CA ALA A 147 -7.11 -9.60 -7.68
C ALA A 147 -8.46 -9.80 -8.38
N PHE A 148 -8.78 -8.89 -9.28
CA PHE A 148 -9.98 -8.96 -10.11
C PHE A 148 -9.62 -8.89 -11.61
N GLU A 149 -10.58 -9.23 -12.47
CA GLU A 149 -10.42 -9.01 -13.92
C GLU A 149 -10.31 -7.52 -14.29
N SER A 150 -10.98 -6.64 -13.50
CA SER A 150 -10.88 -5.19 -13.64
C SER A 150 -9.74 -4.64 -12.78
N PRO A 151 -8.95 -3.67 -13.30
CA PRO A 151 -7.92 -2.99 -12.52
C PRO A 151 -8.46 -1.87 -11.61
N GLU A 152 -9.78 -1.62 -11.61
CA GLU A 152 -10.39 -0.52 -10.84
C GLU A 152 -10.43 -0.73 -9.33
N PRO A 153 -10.68 -1.97 -8.79
CA PRO A 153 -10.66 -2.21 -7.36
C PRO A 153 -9.29 -1.87 -6.76
N THR A 154 -9.30 -1.18 -5.62
CA THR A 154 -8.11 -0.75 -4.88
C THR A 154 -8.39 -0.77 -3.38
N GLY A 155 -7.35 -0.89 -2.56
CA GLY A 155 -7.47 -0.78 -1.11
C GLY A 155 -7.34 -2.09 -0.37
N PHE A 156 -7.22 -1.99 0.95
CA PHE A 156 -7.14 -3.14 1.83
C PHE A 156 -8.50 -3.44 2.49
N LYS A 157 -8.68 -4.67 2.96
CA LYS A 157 -9.89 -5.14 3.65
C LYS A 157 -9.53 -6.22 4.66
N THR A 158 -10.30 -6.32 5.73
CA THR A 158 -10.19 -7.43 6.69
C THR A 158 -11.47 -8.25 6.72
N PHE A 159 -11.32 -9.54 6.95
CA PHE A 159 -12.43 -10.49 6.95
C PHE A 159 -12.44 -11.31 8.24
N TYR A 160 -13.64 -11.72 8.64
CA TYR A 160 -13.88 -12.69 9.70
C TYR A 160 -15.01 -13.65 9.30
N THR A 161 -15.09 -14.82 9.90
CA THR A 161 -16.15 -15.80 9.65
C THR A 161 -17.12 -15.90 10.83
N HIS A 162 -16.62 -16.02 12.05
CA HIS A 162 -17.41 -16.19 13.26
C HIS A 162 -17.43 -14.91 14.12
N ASP A 163 -18.51 -14.71 14.89
CA ASP A 163 -18.67 -13.49 15.70
C ASP A 163 -17.50 -13.23 16.67
N ASN A 164 -16.91 -14.30 17.23
CA ASN A 164 -15.74 -14.20 18.13
C ASN A 164 -14.44 -13.76 17.43
N GLN A 165 -14.44 -13.64 16.11
CA GLN A 165 -13.31 -13.19 15.29
C GLN A 165 -13.44 -11.72 14.88
N LYS A 166 -14.65 -11.15 15.02
CA LYS A 166 -14.98 -9.80 14.53
C LYS A 166 -14.12 -8.71 15.15
N ASP A 167 -13.90 -8.76 16.45
CA ASP A 167 -13.16 -7.71 17.17
C ASP A 167 -11.70 -7.67 16.71
N LEU A 168 -11.08 -8.84 16.50
CA LEU A 168 -9.74 -8.91 15.92
C LEU A 168 -9.71 -8.33 14.49
N ALA A 169 -10.65 -8.71 13.61
CA ALA A 169 -10.70 -8.18 12.27
C ALA A 169 -10.88 -6.66 12.24
N THR A 170 -11.70 -6.13 13.17
CA THR A 170 -11.94 -4.69 13.32
C THR A 170 -10.67 -3.97 13.79
N ALA A 171 -10.01 -4.48 14.81
CA ALA A 171 -8.76 -3.90 15.31
C ALA A 171 -7.63 -3.92 14.26
N MET A 172 -7.52 -5.02 13.48
CA MET A 172 -6.57 -5.10 12.38
C MET A 172 -6.87 -4.07 11.28
N ASN A 173 -8.15 -3.90 10.94
CA ASN A 173 -8.58 -2.89 9.97
C ASN A 173 -8.24 -1.47 10.43
N GLU A 174 -8.52 -1.13 11.69
CA GLU A 174 -8.18 0.17 12.27
C GLU A 174 -6.66 0.41 12.28
N GLY A 175 -5.89 -0.60 12.64
CA GLY A 175 -4.44 -0.53 12.62
C GLY A 175 -3.88 -0.26 11.22
N LEU A 176 -4.42 -0.93 10.20
CA LEU A 176 -4.05 -0.71 8.82
C LEU A 176 -4.47 0.68 8.32
N ASP A 177 -5.67 1.15 8.67
CA ASP A 177 -6.18 2.48 8.30
C ASP A 177 -5.24 3.60 8.74
N ARG A 178 -4.57 3.42 9.87
CA ARG A 178 -3.62 4.39 10.42
C ARG A 178 -2.32 4.48 9.62
N TYR A 179 -1.85 3.40 9.00
CA TYR A 179 -0.50 3.34 8.42
C TYR A 179 -0.46 2.99 6.94
N ALA A 180 -1.46 2.30 6.40
CA ALA A 180 -1.55 2.01 4.99
C ALA A 180 -1.75 3.29 4.16
N LEU A 181 -1.35 3.24 2.89
CA LEU A 181 -1.52 4.34 1.93
C LEU A 181 -2.71 4.10 1.00
N LEU A 182 -3.21 2.87 0.99
CA LEU A 182 -4.34 2.46 0.16
C LEU A 182 -5.67 2.74 0.88
N PRO A 183 -6.78 2.87 0.12
CA PRO A 183 -8.11 3.05 0.69
C PRO A 183 -8.50 1.91 1.64
N ASN A 184 -9.22 2.23 2.70
CA ASN A 184 -9.82 1.26 3.61
C ASN A 184 -11.18 0.81 3.08
N ASN A 185 -11.33 -0.46 2.73
CA ASN A 185 -12.58 -1.08 2.26
C ASN A 185 -13.37 -1.74 3.40
N GLY A 186 -12.97 -1.50 4.65
CA GLY A 186 -13.70 -1.91 5.85
C GLY A 186 -13.48 -3.37 6.26
N VAL A 187 -14.42 -3.83 7.07
CA VAL A 187 -14.46 -5.18 7.66
C VAL A 187 -15.68 -5.92 7.12
N GLU A 188 -15.51 -7.15 6.68
CA GLU A 188 -16.61 -7.92 6.09
C GLU A 188 -16.65 -9.34 6.64
N VAL A 189 -17.87 -9.91 6.77
CA VAL A 189 -18.05 -11.31 7.11
C VAL A 189 -17.94 -12.17 5.85
N MET A 190 -17.04 -13.16 5.86
CA MET A 190 -16.84 -14.07 4.74
C MET A 190 -16.34 -15.42 5.25
N GLY A 191 -16.94 -16.51 4.78
CA GLY A 191 -16.55 -17.87 5.14
C GLY A 191 -15.31 -18.34 4.37
N TYR A 192 -14.15 -17.82 4.71
CA TYR A 192 -12.88 -18.37 4.22
C TYR A 192 -12.50 -19.61 5.04
N GLN A 193 -12.15 -20.71 4.37
CA GLN A 193 -11.82 -21.96 5.04
C GLN A 193 -10.77 -21.78 6.14
N VAL A 194 -9.73 -20.97 5.92
CA VAL A 194 -8.64 -20.74 6.90
C VAL A 194 -9.10 -20.03 8.19
N THR A 195 -10.25 -19.34 8.16
CA THR A 195 -10.84 -18.71 9.34
C THR A 195 -12.06 -19.47 9.84
N GLU A 196 -12.78 -20.17 8.95
CA GLU A 196 -13.99 -20.93 9.27
C GLU A 196 -13.71 -22.15 10.14
N GLN A 197 -12.57 -22.80 9.94
CA GLN A 197 -12.17 -24.00 10.70
C GLN A 197 -11.64 -23.67 12.12
N LEU A 198 -11.45 -22.38 12.46
CA LEU A 198 -10.88 -21.96 13.73
C LEU A 198 -11.95 -21.46 14.70
N ASP A 199 -11.92 -21.94 15.94
CA ASP A 199 -12.83 -21.56 17.02
C ASP A 199 -12.29 -20.44 17.93
N TYR A 200 -11.13 -19.85 17.58
CA TYR A 200 -10.48 -18.76 18.28
C TYR A 200 -10.31 -17.53 17.39
N PRO A 201 -9.90 -16.37 17.94
CA PRO A 201 -9.75 -15.10 17.19
C PRO A 201 -8.87 -15.25 15.94
N ALA A 202 -9.49 -15.05 14.77
CA ALA A 202 -8.87 -15.21 13.45
C ALA A 202 -9.31 -14.10 12.51
N THR A 203 -8.45 -13.70 11.61
CA THR A 203 -8.78 -12.76 10.52
C THR A 203 -8.00 -13.08 9.26
N LEU A 204 -8.63 -12.86 8.11
CA LEU A 204 -7.96 -12.78 6.83
C LEU A 204 -7.84 -11.32 6.43
N VAL A 205 -6.68 -10.92 5.98
CA VAL A 205 -6.34 -9.55 5.60
C VAL A 205 -5.96 -9.53 4.13
N GLU A 206 -6.76 -8.84 3.32
CA GLU A 206 -6.39 -8.45 1.96
C GLU A 206 -5.60 -7.14 2.01
N LEU A 207 -4.33 -7.19 1.67
CA LEU A 207 -3.38 -6.09 1.82
C LEU A 207 -3.50 -5.02 0.71
N GLY A 208 -4.18 -5.35 -0.38
CA GLY A 208 -4.38 -4.55 -1.58
C GLY A 208 -4.75 -5.43 -2.77
N PHE A 209 -4.91 -4.84 -3.96
CA PHE A 209 -5.27 -5.54 -5.18
C PHE A 209 -4.09 -5.62 -6.16
N LEU A 210 -3.60 -6.83 -6.45
CA LEU A 210 -2.53 -7.04 -7.44
C LEU A 210 -2.98 -6.76 -8.89
N SER A 211 -4.29 -6.69 -9.13
CA SER A 211 -4.85 -6.24 -10.40
C SER A 211 -4.84 -4.71 -10.58
N ASN A 212 -4.60 -3.93 -9.52
CA ASN A 212 -4.51 -2.47 -9.58
C ASN A 212 -3.06 -2.01 -9.63
N ASP A 213 -2.72 -1.18 -10.63
CA ASP A 213 -1.35 -0.73 -10.87
C ASP A 213 -0.70 -0.03 -9.67
N VAL A 214 -1.46 0.75 -8.90
CA VAL A 214 -0.94 1.49 -7.75
C VAL A 214 -0.74 0.58 -6.56
N ASP A 215 -1.71 -0.27 -6.27
CA ASP A 215 -1.65 -1.23 -5.17
C ASP A 215 -0.50 -2.22 -5.39
N ASP A 216 -0.42 -2.81 -6.60
CA ASP A 216 0.61 -3.75 -6.97
C ASP A 216 2.01 -3.13 -6.86
N TYR A 217 2.19 -1.91 -7.40
CA TYR A 217 3.45 -1.18 -7.24
C TYR A 217 3.82 -0.99 -5.76
N LEU A 218 2.89 -0.54 -4.92
CA LEU A 218 3.13 -0.31 -3.49
C LEU A 218 3.45 -1.61 -2.76
N LEU A 219 2.67 -2.68 -2.97
CA LEU A 219 2.85 -3.99 -2.35
C LEU A 219 4.25 -4.59 -2.61
N ASN A 220 4.87 -4.25 -3.75
CA ASN A 220 6.22 -4.64 -4.10
C ASN A 220 7.32 -3.73 -3.51
N THR A 221 6.98 -2.71 -2.69
CA THR A 221 7.96 -1.83 -2.05
C THR A 221 8.18 -2.15 -0.58
N ASP A 222 9.43 -2.10 -0.14
CA ASP A 222 9.78 -2.30 1.28
C ASP A 222 9.13 -1.28 2.21
N ASP A 223 9.02 -0.01 1.79
CA ASP A 223 8.40 1.05 2.59
C ASP A 223 6.92 0.74 2.87
N TYR A 224 6.17 0.36 1.83
CA TYR A 224 4.75 0.05 2.01
C TYR A 224 4.54 -1.24 2.83
N GLN A 225 5.32 -2.29 2.58
CA GLN A 225 5.29 -3.50 3.40
C GLN A 225 5.60 -3.21 4.88
N ASN A 226 6.54 -2.30 5.16
CA ASN A 226 6.83 -1.86 6.53
C ASN A 226 5.65 -1.11 7.16
N ARG A 227 4.91 -0.31 6.38
CA ARG A 227 3.68 0.36 6.84
C ARG A 227 2.59 -0.64 7.18
N LEU A 228 2.39 -1.65 6.34
CA LEU A 228 1.45 -2.75 6.60
C LEU A 228 1.81 -3.48 7.92
N VAL A 229 3.08 -3.84 8.10
CA VAL A 229 3.55 -4.47 9.35
C VAL A 229 3.28 -3.58 10.56
N LYS A 230 3.52 -2.27 10.45
CA LYS A 230 3.25 -1.31 11.53
C LYS A 230 1.76 -1.22 11.83
N GLY A 231 0.92 -1.25 10.80
CA GLY A 231 -0.54 -1.31 10.95
C GLY A 231 -1.01 -2.56 11.66
N LEU A 232 -0.51 -3.73 11.25
CA LEU A 232 -0.86 -5.02 11.87
C LEU A 232 -0.41 -5.08 13.34
N LEU A 233 0.78 -4.56 13.68
CA LEU A 233 1.25 -4.49 15.07
C LEU A 233 0.38 -3.56 15.92
N TYR A 234 -0.04 -2.43 15.37
CA TYR A 234 -0.93 -1.50 16.07
C TYR A 234 -2.34 -2.09 16.23
N GLY A 235 -2.84 -2.82 15.24
CA GLY A 235 -4.10 -3.56 15.37
C GLY A 235 -4.05 -4.62 16.45
N LEU A 236 -2.93 -5.37 16.58
CA LEU A 236 -2.71 -6.30 17.69
C LEU A 236 -2.69 -5.60 19.05
N GLU A 237 -2.07 -4.42 19.14
CA GLU A 237 -2.05 -3.62 20.38
C GLU A 237 -3.47 -3.22 20.78
N ILE A 238 -4.27 -2.67 19.84
CA ILE A 238 -5.69 -2.32 20.06
C ILE A 238 -6.44 -3.55 20.58
N TYR A 239 -6.37 -4.68 19.87
CA TYR A 239 -7.11 -5.89 20.21
C TYR A 239 -6.77 -6.45 21.59
N LEU A 240 -5.53 -6.32 22.03
CA LEU A 240 -5.06 -6.91 23.30
C LEU A 240 -5.18 -5.94 24.49
N GLU A 241 -5.48 -4.65 24.25
CA GLU A 241 -5.75 -3.64 25.27
C GLU A 241 -7.24 -3.57 25.65
N GLU A 242 -8.16 -4.14 24.82
CA GLU A 242 -9.58 -4.31 25.10
C GLU A 242 -9.84 -5.51 26.02
#